data_44347885d233658db8ae0cfae1d49c96
#
_entry.id   44347885d233658db8ae0cfae1d49c96
#
_cell.length_a   1.000
_cell.length_b   1.000
_cell.length_c   1.000
_cell.angle_alpha   90.00
_cell.angle_beta   90.00
_cell.angle_gamma   90.00
#
_symmetry.space_group_name_H-M   'P 1'
#
loop_
_entity.id
_entity.type
_entity.pdbx_description
1 polymer ?
#
loop_
_entity_poly.entity_id
_entity_poly.type
_entity_poly.pdbx_seq_one_letter_code
_entity_poly.pdbx_strand_id
1 'polypeptide(L)'
;MPEHKHTIPVVAGALMRADGQFMLGSRPAGKPYPGYWEFPGGKVEAGEAPLAALVREFHEEMGITVTHATPWLRRVHHYEHASVELLFYRIWAWQGEPQPHEGQAFAWQQPGHLSVKPMLPANDPILRSLQLPDVLDITCVSETGRDVLLDKLAQRQDASWVIVREPQKSREQLASLVGEISEIIHPRGGKLIVNADPAWLKGWPVDGVQLNSQRLAACEARPHFAWVGASCHSRAELERAAALGLDYALLGHVQATASHPGQAALGWDGLAACLAPAAPLPVFALGGLRAANLDEARQAGAHGVAQMRGAWQ
;
A
#
# COMPACT_ATOMS: atom_id res chain seq x y z
N MET A 1 32.53 3.18 15.70
CA MET A 1 31.87 2.93 14.41
C MET A 1 30.97 1.74 14.61
N PRO A 2 29.63 1.81 14.38
CA PRO A 2 28.82 0.62 14.43
C PRO A 2 29.27 -0.28 13.27
N GLU A 3 29.64 -1.52 13.60
CA GLU A 3 29.87 -2.58 12.64
C GLU A 3 28.65 -2.65 11.70
N HIS A 4 28.87 -2.58 10.40
CA HIS A 4 27.86 -2.87 9.40
C HIS A 4 27.44 -4.34 9.58
N LYS A 5 26.44 -4.61 10.43
CA LYS A 5 25.82 -5.94 10.52
C LYS A 5 25.39 -6.30 9.10
N HIS A 6 25.94 -7.38 8.58
CA HIS A 6 25.60 -7.92 7.27
C HIS A 6 24.09 -8.10 7.19
N THR A 7 23.45 -7.38 6.25
CA THR A 7 22.01 -7.46 6.05
C THR A 7 21.71 -8.64 5.14
N ILE A 8 20.92 -9.59 5.61
CA ILE A 8 20.56 -10.80 4.88
C ILE A 8 19.36 -10.49 3.98
N PRO A 9 19.47 -10.63 2.64
CA PRO A 9 18.33 -10.46 1.75
C PRO A 9 17.37 -11.66 1.89
N VAL A 10 16.09 -11.33 2.05
CA VAL A 10 15.00 -12.30 2.21
C VAL A 10 13.85 -11.88 1.30
N VAL A 11 13.24 -12.83 0.61
CA VAL A 11 12.00 -12.62 -0.13
C VAL A 11 10.82 -13.17 0.67
N ALA A 12 9.69 -12.50 0.60
CA ALA A 12 8.44 -12.97 1.16
C ALA A 12 7.28 -12.65 0.22
N GLY A 13 6.25 -13.50 0.22
CA GLY A 13 5.11 -13.34 -0.69
C GLY A 13 3.77 -13.31 0.03
N ALA A 14 2.95 -12.31 -0.28
CA ALA A 14 1.53 -12.34 0.01
C ALA A 14 0.81 -13.07 -1.14
N LEU A 15 0.48 -14.35 -0.92
CA LEU A 15 -0.31 -15.14 -1.87
C LEU A 15 -1.76 -14.65 -1.79
N MET A 16 -2.27 -14.04 -2.88
CA MET A 16 -3.54 -13.32 -2.88
C MET A 16 -4.63 -14.10 -3.60
N ARG A 17 -5.79 -14.28 -2.99
CA ARG A 17 -7.00 -14.77 -3.64
C ARG A 17 -7.83 -13.64 -4.24
N ALA A 18 -8.72 -14.00 -5.17
CA ALA A 18 -9.63 -13.05 -5.82
C ALA A 18 -10.63 -12.38 -4.83
N ASP A 19 -10.91 -13.03 -3.69
CA ASP A 19 -11.75 -12.49 -2.62
C ASP A 19 -10.99 -11.56 -1.65
N GLY A 20 -9.72 -11.26 -1.94
CA GLY A 20 -8.85 -10.40 -1.13
C GLY A 20 -8.20 -11.11 0.05
N GLN A 21 -8.42 -12.41 0.26
CA GLN A 21 -7.71 -13.18 1.27
C GLN A 21 -6.23 -13.33 0.89
N PHE A 22 -5.38 -13.42 1.93
CA PHE A 22 -3.96 -13.73 1.78
C PHE A 22 -3.55 -14.87 2.70
N MET A 23 -2.46 -15.57 2.35
CA MET A 23 -1.98 -16.71 3.11
C MET A 23 -0.87 -16.31 4.08
N LEU A 24 -0.94 -16.88 5.29
CA LEU A 24 0.16 -16.93 6.25
C LEU A 24 0.55 -18.37 6.53
N GLY A 25 1.85 -18.57 6.86
CA GLY A 25 2.41 -19.83 7.32
C GLY A 25 2.86 -19.74 8.78
N SER A 26 2.72 -20.84 9.54
CA SER A 26 3.28 -20.93 10.89
C SER A 26 4.72 -21.40 10.82
N ARG A 27 5.58 -20.87 11.67
CA ARG A 27 6.99 -21.30 11.78
C ARG A 27 7.07 -22.70 12.42
N PRO A 28 7.72 -23.67 11.78
CA PRO A 28 7.85 -25.02 12.34
C PRO A 28 8.73 -25.07 13.58
N ALA A 29 8.64 -26.16 14.31
CA ALA A 29 9.55 -26.44 15.41
C ALA A 29 11.00 -26.50 14.90
N GLY A 30 11.94 -25.88 15.65
CA GLY A 30 13.36 -25.82 15.26
C GLY A 30 13.78 -24.54 14.53
N LYS A 31 12.87 -23.76 13.98
CA LYS A 31 13.16 -22.38 13.51
C LYS A 31 13.01 -21.38 14.68
N PRO A 32 13.70 -20.22 14.68
CA PRO A 32 13.45 -19.15 15.66
C PRO A 32 11.99 -18.75 15.68
N TYR A 33 11.43 -18.44 16.86
CA TYR A 33 10.00 -18.11 17.04
C TYR A 33 9.05 -19.22 16.58
N PRO A 34 9.14 -20.46 17.07
CA PRO A 34 8.28 -21.56 16.64
C PRO A 34 6.82 -21.26 16.96
N GLY A 35 5.91 -21.59 16.04
CA GLY A 35 4.47 -21.33 16.16
C GLY A 35 4.03 -19.90 15.86
N TYR A 36 4.94 -18.95 15.62
CA TYR A 36 4.60 -17.64 15.10
C TYR A 36 4.18 -17.71 13.63
N TRP A 37 3.28 -16.83 13.22
CA TRP A 37 2.79 -16.74 11.85
C TRP A 37 3.51 -15.64 11.09
N GLU A 38 3.80 -15.91 9.83
CA GLU A 38 4.52 -15.01 8.92
C GLU A 38 4.08 -15.19 7.48
N PHE A 39 4.50 -14.26 6.62
CA PHE A 39 4.39 -14.47 5.17
C PHE A 39 5.41 -15.52 4.74
N PRO A 40 5.01 -16.53 3.91
CA PRO A 40 5.92 -17.52 3.36
C PRO A 40 7.05 -16.87 2.56
N GLY A 41 8.22 -17.52 2.56
CA GLY A 41 9.41 -17.06 1.86
C GLY A 41 10.69 -17.41 2.57
N GLY A 42 11.82 -17.02 1.97
CA GLY A 42 13.12 -17.39 2.48
C GLY A 42 14.27 -16.52 2.01
N LYS A 43 15.48 -16.99 2.21
CA LYS A 43 16.70 -16.24 1.87
C LYS A 43 16.95 -16.23 0.38
N VAL A 44 17.42 -15.10 -0.12
CA VAL A 44 17.97 -15.01 -1.48
C VAL A 44 19.39 -15.58 -1.46
N GLU A 45 19.66 -16.55 -2.31
CA GLU A 45 20.98 -17.16 -2.42
C GLU A 45 21.96 -16.27 -3.18
N ALA A 46 23.25 -16.54 -3.04
CA ALA A 46 24.29 -15.76 -3.70
C ALA A 46 24.15 -15.81 -5.23
N GLY A 47 23.97 -14.66 -5.86
CA GLY A 47 23.83 -14.57 -7.33
C GLY A 47 22.40 -14.87 -7.82
N GLU A 48 21.45 -15.16 -6.92
CA GLU A 48 20.06 -15.42 -7.27
C GLU A 48 19.28 -14.10 -7.41
N ALA A 49 18.40 -14.01 -8.41
CA ALA A 49 17.49 -12.88 -8.53
C ALA A 49 16.34 -13.02 -7.51
N PRO A 50 15.87 -11.94 -6.85
CA PRO A 50 14.84 -12.02 -5.82
C PRO A 50 13.54 -12.72 -6.24
N LEU A 51 13.09 -12.51 -7.48
CA LEU A 51 11.90 -13.20 -7.99
C LEU A 51 12.15 -14.70 -8.18
N ALA A 52 13.35 -15.11 -8.58
CA ALA A 52 13.71 -16.53 -8.69
C ALA A 52 13.73 -17.19 -7.30
N ALA A 53 14.30 -16.53 -6.30
CA ALA A 53 14.27 -16.97 -4.91
C ALA A 53 12.82 -17.15 -4.42
N LEU A 54 11.93 -16.19 -4.70
CA LEU A 54 10.51 -16.31 -4.34
C LEU A 54 9.87 -17.56 -4.95
N VAL A 55 10.07 -17.81 -6.25
CA VAL A 55 9.51 -18.98 -6.95
C VAL A 55 10.05 -20.28 -6.36
N ARG A 56 11.38 -20.35 -6.10
CA ARG A 56 12.02 -21.52 -5.47
C ARG A 56 11.48 -21.77 -4.07
N GLU A 57 11.45 -20.78 -3.18
CA GLU A 57 10.97 -20.91 -1.80
C GLU A 57 9.50 -21.38 -1.74
N PHE A 58 8.63 -20.80 -2.57
CA PHE A 58 7.22 -21.21 -2.65
C PHE A 58 7.05 -22.64 -3.19
N HIS A 59 7.94 -23.09 -4.08
CA HIS A 59 7.95 -24.47 -4.54
C HIS A 59 8.43 -25.42 -3.42
N GLU A 60 9.51 -25.09 -2.73
CA GLU A 60 10.08 -25.91 -1.67
C GLU A 60 9.14 -25.99 -0.45
N GLU A 61 8.62 -24.86 0.03
CA GLU A 61 7.80 -24.81 1.24
C GLU A 61 6.38 -25.35 1.04
N MET A 62 5.78 -25.17 -0.13
CA MET A 62 4.36 -25.47 -0.32
C MET A 62 3.98 -26.16 -1.65
N GLY A 63 4.94 -26.54 -2.47
CA GLY A 63 4.72 -27.33 -3.70
C GLY A 63 4.01 -26.58 -4.82
N ILE A 64 3.92 -25.26 -4.76
CA ILE A 64 3.28 -24.47 -5.82
C ILE A 64 4.32 -23.82 -6.73
N THR A 65 3.94 -23.58 -7.98
CA THR A 65 4.74 -22.80 -8.92
C THR A 65 4.12 -21.44 -9.12
N VAL A 66 4.79 -20.39 -8.62
CA VAL A 66 4.35 -19.00 -8.82
C VAL A 66 4.49 -18.63 -10.30
N THR A 67 3.38 -18.21 -10.91
CA THR A 67 3.32 -17.85 -12.35
C THR A 67 3.18 -16.34 -12.57
N HIS A 68 2.62 -15.61 -11.60
CA HIS A 68 2.52 -14.15 -11.66
C HIS A 68 2.71 -13.54 -10.27
N ALA A 69 3.73 -12.73 -10.11
CA ALA A 69 4.00 -11.95 -8.90
C ALA A 69 4.52 -10.56 -9.27
N THR A 70 4.18 -9.57 -8.46
CA THR A 70 4.64 -8.18 -8.62
C THR A 70 5.46 -7.74 -7.42
N PRO A 71 6.59 -7.04 -7.60
CA PRO A 71 7.33 -6.45 -6.49
C PRO A 71 6.41 -5.46 -5.76
N TRP A 72 6.56 -5.37 -4.45
CA TRP A 72 5.63 -4.55 -3.67
C TRP A 72 6.37 -3.67 -2.67
N LEU A 73 6.88 -4.24 -1.57
CA LEU A 73 7.47 -3.48 -0.48
C LEU A 73 8.88 -3.95 -0.15
N ARG A 74 9.72 -3.00 0.26
CA ARG A 74 11.03 -3.25 0.85
C ARG A 74 11.02 -2.79 2.30
N ARG A 75 11.47 -3.67 3.21
CA ARG A 75 11.61 -3.36 4.63
C ARG A 75 12.95 -3.86 5.15
N VAL A 76 13.58 -3.08 6.01
CA VAL A 76 14.72 -3.55 6.80
C VAL A 76 14.21 -3.76 8.23
N HIS A 77 14.44 -4.94 8.77
CA HIS A 77 14.10 -5.28 10.14
C HIS A 77 15.37 -5.71 10.89
N HIS A 78 15.53 -5.16 12.10
CA HIS A 78 16.68 -5.45 12.95
C HIS A 78 16.23 -6.38 14.08
N TYR A 79 16.66 -7.65 14.00
CA TYR A 79 16.57 -8.58 15.11
C TYR A 79 17.81 -8.43 16.01
N GLU A 80 17.77 -8.97 17.20
CA GLU A 80 18.93 -8.95 18.12
C GLU A 80 20.18 -9.58 17.50
N HIS A 81 20.02 -10.65 16.72
CA HIS A 81 21.09 -11.46 16.15
C HIS A 81 21.44 -11.14 14.69
N ALA A 82 20.56 -10.49 13.93
CA ALA A 82 20.78 -10.18 12.51
C ALA A 82 19.91 -9.02 12.03
N SER A 83 20.36 -8.35 10.96
CA SER A 83 19.51 -7.47 10.17
C SER A 83 19.04 -8.20 8.92
N VAL A 84 17.76 -8.08 8.58
CA VAL A 84 17.19 -8.67 7.36
C VAL A 84 16.63 -7.56 6.47
N GLU A 85 16.87 -7.69 5.18
CA GLU A 85 16.21 -6.89 4.15
C GLU A 85 15.12 -7.74 3.51
N LEU A 86 13.89 -7.40 3.78
CA LEU A 86 12.71 -8.11 3.31
C LEU A 86 12.21 -7.45 2.01
N LEU A 87 12.19 -8.22 0.93
CA LEU A 87 11.57 -7.86 -0.34
C LEU A 87 10.25 -8.60 -0.46
N PHE A 88 9.15 -7.86 -0.32
CA PHE A 88 7.80 -8.42 -0.41
C PHE A 88 7.27 -8.35 -1.83
N TYR A 89 6.63 -9.45 -2.23
CA TYR A 89 5.88 -9.57 -3.48
C TYR A 89 4.40 -9.82 -3.17
N ARG A 90 3.50 -9.37 -4.05
CA ARG A 90 2.13 -9.87 -4.10
C ARG A 90 2.05 -10.91 -5.22
N ILE A 91 1.56 -12.11 -4.88
CA ILE A 91 1.44 -13.24 -5.80
C ILE A 91 -0.01 -13.37 -6.21
N TRP A 92 -0.28 -13.21 -7.51
CA TRP A 92 -1.61 -13.14 -8.09
C TRP A 92 -2.04 -14.41 -8.78
N ALA A 93 -1.06 -15.24 -9.25
CA ALA A 93 -1.34 -16.50 -9.90
C ALA A 93 -0.24 -17.53 -9.59
N TRP A 94 -0.66 -18.79 -9.47
CA TRP A 94 0.22 -19.95 -9.25
C TRP A 94 -0.44 -21.22 -9.77
N GLN A 95 0.35 -22.28 -9.93
CA GLN A 95 -0.08 -23.64 -10.25
C GLN A 95 0.15 -24.55 -9.06
N GLY A 96 -0.74 -25.52 -8.86
CA GLY A 96 -0.70 -26.44 -7.72
C GLY A 96 -1.55 -25.95 -6.53
N GLU A 97 -1.77 -26.85 -5.57
CA GLU A 97 -2.47 -26.55 -4.32
C GLU A 97 -1.44 -26.41 -3.18
N PRO A 98 -1.45 -25.33 -2.41
CA PRO A 98 -0.50 -25.14 -1.31
C PRO A 98 -0.60 -26.28 -0.28
N GLN A 99 0.49 -27.01 -0.08
CA GLN A 99 0.62 -28.08 0.88
C GLN A 99 1.82 -27.83 1.81
N PRO A 100 1.74 -28.12 3.12
CA PRO A 100 2.85 -27.92 4.04
C PRO A 100 3.92 -29.01 3.82
N HIS A 101 5.10 -28.63 3.35
CA HIS A 101 6.21 -29.58 3.10
C HIS A 101 7.24 -29.60 4.23
N GLU A 102 7.29 -28.55 5.09
CA GLU A 102 8.28 -28.44 6.18
C GLU A 102 7.67 -28.55 7.59
N GLY A 103 6.44 -29.04 7.71
CA GLY A 103 5.74 -29.17 8.99
C GLY A 103 5.13 -27.87 9.52
N GLN A 104 5.05 -26.82 8.68
CA GLN A 104 4.28 -25.61 8.93
C GLN A 104 2.78 -25.86 8.73
N ALA A 105 1.94 -24.96 9.26
CA ALA A 105 0.54 -24.88 8.90
C ALA A 105 0.29 -23.63 8.06
N PHE A 106 -0.67 -23.69 7.14
CA PHE A 106 -1.11 -22.53 6.35
C PHE A 106 -2.53 -22.11 6.73
N ALA A 107 -2.79 -20.80 6.70
CA ALA A 107 -4.11 -20.26 6.96
C ALA A 107 -4.39 -19.03 6.08
N TRP A 108 -5.55 -19.03 5.42
CA TRP A 108 -6.06 -17.88 4.70
C TRP A 108 -6.60 -16.84 5.69
N GLN A 109 -6.24 -15.58 5.49
CA GLN A 109 -6.57 -14.47 6.38
C GLN A 109 -7.25 -13.34 5.61
N GLN A 110 -8.15 -12.61 6.27
CA GLN A 110 -8.70 -11.37 5.73
C GLN A 110 -7.89 -10.16 6.23
N PRO A 111 -7.59 -9.18 5.37
CA PRO A 111 -6.99 -7.92 5.80
C PRO A 111 -7.79 -7.28 6.94
N GLY A 112 -7.11 -6.95 8.04
CA GLY A 112 -7.73 -6.37 9.23
C GLY A 112 -8.44 -7.36 10.17
N HIS A 113 -8.63 -8.63 9.76
CA HIS A 113 -9.29 -9.66 10.57
C HIS A 113 -8.50 -10.97 10.57
N LEU A 114 -7.49 -11.04 11.45
CA LEU A 114 -6.64 -12.22 11.56
C LEU A 114 -7.26 -13.25 12.50
N SER A 115 -7.36 -14.51 12.05
CA SER A 115 -7.83 -15.65 12.84
C SER A 115 -6.69 -16.41 13.53
N VAL A 116 -5.44 -16.11 13.21
CA VAL A 116 -4.25 -16.80 13.71
C VAL A 116 -3.32 -15.86 14.48
N LYS A 117 -2.59 -16.41 15.46
CA LYS A 117 -1.64 -15.69 16.32
C LYS A 117 -0.66 -16.66 17.00
N PRO A 118 0.51 -16.19 17.52
CA PRO A 118 1.06 -14.85 17.44
C PRO A 118 1.65 -14.53 16.05
N MET A 119 1.82 -13.24 15.74
CA MET A 119 2.48 -12.77 14.52
C MET A 119 3.94 -12.43 14.77
N LEU A 120 4.81 -12.65 13.78
CA LEU A 120 6.13 -12.05 13.81
C LEU A 120 6.03 -10.51 13.73
N PRO A 121 6.72 -9.75 14.59
CA PRO A 121 6.63 -8.28 14.61
C PRO A 121 6.99 -7.61 13.28
N ALA A 122 7.88 -8.20 12.48
CA ALA A 122 8.25 -7.70 11.16
C ALA A 122 7.07 -7.65 10.17
N ASN A 123 5.99 -8.41 10.43
CA ASN A 123 4.82 -8.49 9.56
C ASN A 123 3.80 -7.37 9.78
N ASP A 124 3.79 -6.72 10.95
CA ASP A 124 2.78 -5.72 11.30
C ASP A 124 2.62 -4.61 10.23
N PRO A 125 3.69 -4.00 9.69
CA PRO A 125 3.56 -2.98 8.65
C PRO A 125 2.99 -3.54 7.35
N ILE A 126 3.26 -4.81 7.02
CA ILE A 126 2.76 -5.48 5.81
C ILE A 126 1.28 -5.81 5.96
N LEU A 127 0.89 -6.37 7.11
CA LEU A 127 -0.50 -6.65 7.46
C LEU A 127 -1.36 -5.39 7.45
N ARG A 128 -0.79 -4.27 7.92
CA ARG A 128 -1.44 -2.96 7.82
C ARG A 128 -1.57 -2.48 6.38
N SER A 129 -0.53 -2.67 5.57
CA SER A 129 -0.53 -2.29 4.15
C SER A 129 -1.57 -3.06 3.33
N LEU A 130 -1.87 -4.31 3.69
CA LEU A 130 -2.91 -5.11 3.04
C LEU A 130 -4.35 -4.61 3.31
N GLN A 131 -4.55 -3.74 4.29
CA GLN A 131 -5.84 -3.10 4.56
C GLN A 131 -6.14 -1.93 3.62
N LEU A 132 -5.13 -1.44 2.89
CA LEU A 132 -5.31 -0.39 1.89
C LEU A 132 -6.06 -0.95 0.68
N PRO A 133 -6.96 -0.17 0.05
CA PRO A 133 -7.64 -0.61 -1.15
C PRO A 133 -6.70 -0.62 -2.36
N ASP A 134 -7.11 -1.27 -3.43
CA ASP A 134 -6.37 -1.21 -4.71
C ASP A 134 -6.58 0.12 -5.45
N VAL A 135 -7.69 0.80 -5.18
CA VAL A 135 -8.07 2.06 -5.82
C VAL A 135 -8.42 3.11 -4.77
N LEU A 136 -7.79 4.28 -4.88
CA LEU A 136 -8.13 5.49 -4.10
C LEU A 136 -8.83 6.50 -4.98
N ASP A 137 -9.97 7.01 -4.53
CA ASP A 137 -10.72 8.06 -5.24
C ASP A 137 -10.40 9.43 -4.67
N ILE A 138 -10.10 10.38 -5.54
CA ILE A 138 -9.81 11.78 -5.16
C ILE A 138 -10.92 12.68 -5.68
N THR A 139 -11.48 13.54 -4.82
CA THR A 139 -12.53 14.46 -5.23
C THR A 139 -11.99 15.54 -6.16
N CYS A 140 -12.89 16.08 -7.01
CA CYS A 140 -12.64 17.23 -7.88
C CYS A 140 -13.96 17.98 -8.13
N VAL A 141 -14.55 18.51 -7.06
CA VAL A 141 -15.86 19.17 -7.07
C VAL A 141 -15.95 20.34 -8.05
N SER A 142 -14.84 21.05 -8.26
CA SER A 142 -14.76 22.14 -9.24
C SER A 142 -15.04 21.69 -10.69
N GLU A 143 -14.81 20.40 -10.99
CA GLU A 143 -15.02 19.84 -12.33
C GLU A 143 -16.29 18.97 -12.42
N THR A 144 -16.58 18.20 -11.36
CA THR A 144 -17.70 17.25 -11.35
C THR A 144 -19.01 17.85 -10.82
N GLY A 145 -18.94 18.90 -10.02
CA GLY A 145 -20.05 19.38 -9.22
C GLY A 145 -20.24 18.57 -7.93
N ARG A 146 -20.73 19.26 -6.89
CA ARG A 146 -20.93 18.65 -5.55
C ARG A 146 -22.00 17.56 -5.57
N ASP A 147 -23.16 17.87 -6.14
CA ASP A 147 -24.30 16.96 -6.12
C ASP A 147 -24.02 15.68 -6.92
N VAL A 148 -23.37 15.81 -8.09
CA VAL A 148 -22.92 14.65 -8.87
C VAL A 148 -21.94 13.76 -8.09
N LEU A 149 -20.99 14.36 -7.36
CA LEU A 149 -20.08 13.63 -6.50
C LEU A 149 -20.82 12.82 -5.44
N LEU A 150 -21.73 13.47 -4.69
CA LEU A 150 -22.49 12.84 -3.62
C LEU A 150 -23.42 11.74 -4.14
N ASP A 151 -24.10 11.97 -5.26
CA ASP A 151 -24.97 10.98 -5.92
C ASP A 151 -24.16 9.74 -6.35
N LYS A 152 -22.98 9.93 -6.94
CA LYS A 152 -22.11 8.81 -7.35
C LYS A 152 -21.59 8.03 -6.15
N LEU A 153 -21.21 8.70 -5.07
CA LEU A 153 -20.85 8.03 -3.82
C LEU A 153 -22.02 7.24 -3.22
N ALA A 154 -23.22 7.82 -3.23
CA ALA A 154 -24.42 7.17 -2.71
C ALA A 154 -24.81 5.90 -3.48
N GLN A 155 -24.51 5.84 -4.77
CA GLN A 155 -24.79 4.67 -5.63
C GLN A 155 -23.81 3.51 -5.44
N ARG A 156 -22.63 3.75 -4.87
CA ARG A 156 -21.64 2.69 -4.64
C ARG A 156 -22.07 1.74 -3.51
N GLN A 157 -21.72 0.46 -3.68
CA GLN A 157 -22.01 -0.59 -2.67
C GLN A 157 -20.78 -1.00 -1.88
N ASP A 158 -19.60 -0.60 -2.32
CA ASP A 158 -18.31 -0.95 -1.74
C ASP A 158 -17.86 0.02 -0.63
N ALA A 159 -16.91 -0.43 0.18
CA ALA A 159 -16.27 0.37 1.21
C ALA A 159 -15.19 1.30 0.58
N SER A 160 -15.64 2.31 -0.17
CA SER A 160 -14.76 3.23 -0.89
C SER A 160 -13.82 4.00 0.03
N TRP A 161 -12.57 4.18 -0.40
CA TRP A 161 -11.62 5.09 0.24
C TRP A 161 -11.53 6.37 -0.58
N VAL A 162 -11.88 7.50 0.05
CA VAL A 162 -12.00 8.78 -0.62
C VAL A 162 -11.04 9.79 -0.02
N ILE A 163 -10.23 10.42 -0.87
CA ILE A 163 -9.38 11.57 -0.51
C ILE A 163 -10.10 12.84 -0.93
N VAL A 164 -10.55 13.63 0.03
CA VAL A 164 -11.13 14.95 -0.24
C VAL A 164 -10.01 15.95 -0.49
N ARG A 165 -9.92 16.46 -1.72
CA ARG A 165 -8.92 17.42 -2.16
C ARG A 165 -9.59 18.57 -2.91
N GLU A 166 -9.91 19.64 -2.18
CA GLU A 166 -10.60 20.82 -2.70
C GLU A 166 -9.84 22.10 -2.30
N PRO A 167 -8.74 22.42 -2.99
CA PRO A 167 -7.83 23.50 -2.57
C PRO A 167 -8.44 24.89 -2.62
N GLN A 168 -9.56 25.07 -3.32
CA GLN A 168 -10.25 26.36 -3.48
C GLN A 168 -11.33 26.59 -2.41
N LYS A 169 -11.64 25.56 -1.57
CA LYS A 169 -12.70 25.69 -0.55
C LYS A 169 -12.13 26.29 0.74
N SER A 170 -12.96 27.15 1.39
CA SER A 170 -12.69 27.58 2.75
C SER A 170 -12.76 26.40 3.72
N ARG A 171 -12.26 26.61 4.94
CA ARG A 171 -12.30 25.57 5.98
C ARG A 171 -13.75 25.12 6.26
N GLU A 172 -14.69 26.05 6.33
CA GLU A 172 -16.11 25.78 6.59
C GLU A 172 -16.75 24.99 5.45
N GLN A 173 -16.49 25.39 4.19
CA GLN A 173 -16.97 24.70 3.01
C GLN A 173 -16.40 23.27 2.92
N LEU A 174 -15.11 23.09 3.29
CA LEU A 174 -14.48 21.79 3.32
C LEU A 174 -15.07 20.92 4.43
N ALA A 175 -15.31 21.48 5.62
CA ALA A 175 -15.94 20.77 6.74
C ALA A 175 -17.34 20.28 6.39
N SER A 176 -18.16 21.11 5.73
CA SER A 176 -19.49 20.72 5.26
C SER A 176 -19.43 19.55 4.29
N LEU A 177 -18.57 19.64 3.27
CA LEU A 177 -18.41 18.56 2.28
C LEU A 177 -17.91 17.26 2.91
N VAL A 178 -16.96 17.35 3.83
CA VAL A 178 -16.43 16.21 4.59
C VAL A 178 -17.54 15.54 5.42
N GLY A 179 -18.39 16.32 6.09
CA GLY A 179 -19.54 15.80 6.82
C GLY A 179 -20.48 15.00 5.92
N GLU A 180 -20.88 15.58 4.79
CA GLU A 180 -21.78 14.94 3.82
C GLU A 180 -21.21 13.64 3.23
N ILE A 181 -19.94 13.65 2.85
CA ILE A 181 -19.27 12.43 2.33
C ILE A 181 -19.21 11.37 3.42
N SER A 182 -18.89 11.76 4.67
CA SER A 182 -18.78 10.80 5.80
C SER A 182 -20.10 10.09 6.08
N GLU A 183 -21.23 10.80 6.01
CA GLU A 183 -22.57 10.21 6.18
C GLU A 183 -22.89 9.15 5.12
N ILE A 184 -22.31 9.27 3.92
CA ILE A 184 -22.52 8.32 2.83
C ILE A 184 -21.61 7.10 2.96
N ILE A 185 -20.29 7.30 3.20
CA ILE A 185 -19.31 6.21 3.07
C ILE A 185 -19.05 5.44 4.37
N HIS A 186 -19.10 6.07 5.55
CA HIS A 186 -18.81 5.41 6.82
C HIS A 186 -19.77 4.26 7.16
N PRO A 187 -21.10 4.37 6.92
CA PRO A 187 -22.01 3.24 7.16
C PRO A 187 -21.69 1.97 6.38
N ARG A 188 -20.89 2.09 5.30
CA ARG A 188 -20.43 0.98 4.44
C ARG A 188 -19.01 0.54 4.75
N GLY A 189 -18.39 1.07 5.82
CA GLY A 189 -17.00 0.79 6.18
C GLY A 189 -15.97 1.56 5.36
N GLY A 190 -16.38 2.50 4.51
CA GLY A 190 -15.50 3.37 3.74
C GLY A 190 -14.59 4.23 4.61
N LYS A 191 -13.53 4.79 4.02
CA LYS A 191 -12.56 5.62 4.71
C LYS A 191 -12.45 6.99 4.09
N LEU A 192 -12.44 8.02 4.93
CA LEU A 192 -12.37 9.43 4.54
C LEU A 192 -11.03 10.04 4.93
N ILE A 193 -10.26 10.39 3.91
CA ILE A 193 -8.96 11.05 4.06
C ILE A 193 -9.10 12.48 3.57
N VAL A 194 -8.49 13.43 4.24
CA VAL A 194 -8.60 14.84 3.82
C VAL A 194 -7.23 15.44 3.53
N ASN A 195 -7.08 16.03 2.34
CA ASN A 195 -5.90 16.78 1.97
C ASN A 195 -6.04 18.25 2.44
N ALA A 196 -5.74 18.48 3.71
CA ALA A 196 -5.77 19.78 4.33
C ALA A 196 -4.69 19.90 5.41
N ASP A 197 -4.65 21.04 6.10
CA ASP A 197 -3.83 21.21 7.31
C ASP A 197 -4.35 20.26 8.41
N PRO A 198 -3.51 19.41 8.99
CA PRO A 198 -3.92 18.50 10.07
C PRO A 198 -4.61 19.21 11.24
N ALA A 199 -4.22 20.46 11.54
CA ALA A 199 -4.81 21.25 12.61
C ALA A 199 -6.29 21.60 12.35
N TRP A 200 -6.75 21.64 11.10
CA TRP A 200 -8.15 21.90 10.77
C TRP A 200 -9.05 20.72 11.07
N LEU A 201 -8.51 19.51 10.99
CA LEU A 201 -9.28 18.26 10.98
C LEU A 201 -9.69 17.78 12.38
N LYS A 202 -9.25 18.45 13.43
CA LYS A 202 -9.61 18.09 14.80
C LYS A 202 -11.12 18.18 15.01
N GLY A 203 -11.72 17.04 15.36
CA GLY A 203 -13.17 16.91 15.59
C GLY A 203 -14.00 16.71 14.30
N TRP A 204 -13.38 16.63 13.11
CA TRP A 204 -14.08 16.25 11.89
C TRP A 204 -14.22 14.73 11.78
N PRO A 205 -15.26 14.23 11.09
CA PRO A 205 -15.47 12.80 10.90
C PRO A 205 -14.53 12.25 9.81
N VAL A 206 -13.22 12.20 10.10
CA VAL A 206 -12.19 11.77 9.17
C VAL A 206 -11.40 10.59 9.72
N ASP A 207 -11.03 9.66 8.86
CA ASP A 207 -10.16 8.52 9.20
C ASP A 207 -8.67 8.87 9.05
N GLY A 208 -8.35 9.90 8.26
CA GLY A 208 -6.96 10.21 8.01
C GLY A 208 -6.71 11.55 7.33
N VAL A 209 -5.43 11.82 7.14
CA VAL A 209 -4.93 13.04 6.49
C VAL A 209 -4.00 12.70 5.34
N GLN A 210 -4.11 13.44 4.24
CA GLN A 210 -3.18 13.43 3.12
C GLN A 210 -2.31 14.67 3.17
N LEU A 211 -1.00 14.49 3.30
CA LEU A 211 -0.02 15.57 3.22
C LEU A 211 0.32 15.85 1.75
N ASN A 212 0.29 17.11 1.34
CA ASN A 212 0.93 17.48 0.07
C ASN A 212 2.46 17.48 0.24
N SER A 213 3.23 17.59 -0.87
CA SER A 213 4.70 17.56 -0.83
C SER A 213 5.31 18.64 0.08
N GLN A 214 4.73 19.84 0.10
CA GLN A 214 5.19 20.92 0.97
C GLN A 214 4.99 20.59 2.46
N ARG A 215 3.83 20.05 2.84
CA ARG A 215 3.57 19.62 4.22
C ARG A 215 4.42 18.41 4.59
N LEU A 216 4.65 17.48 3.67
CA LEU A 216 5.56 16.35 3.88
C LEU A 216 6.99 16.85 4.16
N ALA A 217 7.47 17.83 3.39
CA ALA A 217 8.79 18.41 3.58
C ALA A 217 8.95 19.10 4.96
N ALA A 218 7.91 19.77 5.43
CA ALA A 218 7.88 20.46 6.72
C ALA A 218 7.52 19.55 7.92
N CYS A 219 7.09 18.32 7.66
CA CYS A 219 6.62 17.41 8.71
C CYS A 219 7.79 16.82 9.50
N GLU A 220 7.85 17.05 10.80
CA GLU A 220 8.90 16.53 11.69
C GLU A 220 8.51 15.19 12.33
N ALA A 221 7.21 14.95 12.53
CA ALA A 221 6.68 13.72 13.10
C ALA A 221 5.36 13.32 12.42
N ARG A 222 5.05 12.02 12.44
CA ARG A 222 3.80 11.50 11.90
C ARG A 222 2.59 12.15 12.58
N PRO A 223 1.63 12.76 11.84
CA PRO A 223 0.39 13.26 12.40
C PRO A 223 -0.44 12.17 13.10
N HIS A 224 -1.15 12.55 14.17
CA HIS A 224 -1.98 11.63 14.96
C HIS A 224 -3.34 11.35 14.30
N PHE A 225 -3.32 10.62 13.20
CA PHE A 225 -4.50 10.09 12.52
C PHE A 225 -4.37 8.59 12.32
N ALA A 226 -5.53 7.90 12.18
CA ALA A 226 -5.52 6.47 11.91
C ALA A 226 -4.77 6.17 10.61
N TRP A 227 -4.99 6.97 9.55
CA TRP A 227 -4.32 6.85 8.27
C TRP A 227 -3.64 8.16 7.88
N VAL A 228 -2.38 8.07 7.45
CA VAL A 228 -1.61 9.22 7.00
C VAL A 228 -0.93 8.89 5.68
N GLY A 229 -1.30 9.62 4.65
CA GLY A 229 -0.68 9.53 3.34
C GLY A 229 0.10 10.79 2.96
N ALA A 230 0.93 10.70 1.92
CA ALA A 230 1.62 11.84 1.35
C ALA A 230 1.60 11.82 -0.18
N SER A 231 1.60 13.01 -0.79
CA SER A 231 1.82 13.18 -2.22
C SER A 231 3.31 13.39 -2.46
N CYS A 232 3.89 12.52 -3.30
CA CYS A 232 5.31 12.45 -3.61
C CYS A 232 5.55 12.55 -5.12
N HIS A 233 6.72 13.06 -5.51
CA HIS A 233 7.15 13.24 -6.88
C HIS A 233 8.52 12.63 -7.16
N SER A 234 9.16 12.05 -6.13
CA SER A 234 10.50 11.47 -6.22
C SER A 234 10.69 10.32 -5.22
N ARG A 235 11.73 9.51 -5.48
CA ARG A 235 12.16 8.47 -4.54
C ARG A 235 12.54 9.04 -3.16
N ALA A 236 13.20 10.18 -3.12
CA ALA A 236 13.60 10.83 -1.87
C ALA A 236 12.39 11.21 -1.00
N GLU A 237 11.30 11.69 -1.62
CA GLU A 237 10.06 11.98 -0.89
C GLU A 237 9.36 10.71 -0.38
N LEU A 238 9.44 9.59 -1.14
CA LEU A 238 8.95 8.29 -0.67
C LEU A 238 9.74 7.80 0.55
N GLU A 239 11.07 7.90 0.53
CA GLU A 239 11.93 7.52 1.66
C GLU A 239 11.64 8.40 2.90
N ARG A 240 11.40 9.70 2.69
CA ARG A 240 10.98 10.61 3.78
C ARG A 240 9.62 10.20 4.36
N ALA A 241 8.63 9.92 3.53
CA ALA A 241 7.32 9.46 3.97
C ALA A 241 7.44 8.15 4.79
N ALA A 242 8.26 7.21 4.33
CA ALA A 242 8.54 5.96 5.03
C ALA A 242 9.26 6.19 6.36
N ALA A 243 10.26 7.08 6.41
CA ALA A 243 10.99 7.43 7.63
C ALA A 243 10.09 8.07 8.70
N LEU A 244 9.07 8.83 8.28
CA LEU A 244 8.03 9.37 9.16
C LEU A 244 6.99 8.32 9.59
N GLY A 245 7.05 7.10 9.09
CA GLY A 245 6.09 6.03 9.38
C GLY A 245 4.70 6.29 8.78
N LEU A 246 4.63 6.94 7.62
CA LEU A 246 3.36 7.13 6.92
C LEU A 246 2.85 5.81 6.36
N ASP A 247 1.53 5.71 6.16
CA ASP A 247 0.88 4.46 5.77
C ASP A 247 0.96 4.20 4.26
N TYR A 248 0.95 5.27 3.45
CA TYR A 248 1.04 5.18 1.99
C TYR A 248 1.51 6.49 1.36
N ALA A 249 1.84 6.43 0.08
CA ALA A 249 2.10 7.62 -0.74
C ALA A 249 1.33 7.57 -2.05
N LEU A 250 1.02 8.75 -2.60
CA LEU A 250 0.64 8.93 -3.99
C LEU A 250 1.89 9.38 -4.76
N LEU A 251 2.22 8.72 -5.85
CA LEU A 251 3.35 9.09 -6.70
C LEU A 251 2.85 9.44 -8.11
N GLY A 252 3.18 10.61 -8.58
CA GLY A 252 2.76 11.06 -9.90
C GLY A 252 3.38 12.38 -10.34
N HIS A 253 3.00 12.79 -11.55
CA HIS A 253 1.97 12.21 -12.40
C HIS A 253 2.58 11.20 -13.40
N VAL A 254 1.91 10.06 -13.54
CA VAL A 254 2.40 8.96 -14.39
C VAL A 254 2.10 9.24 -15.87
N GLN A 255 0.90 9.72 -16.19
CA GLN A 255 0.50 10.12 -17.54
C GLN A 255 0.23 11.62 -17.59
N ALA A 256 0.25 12.21 -18.79
CA ALA A 256 -0.09 13.60 -19.00
C ALA A 256 -1.49 13.92 -18.43
N THR A 257 -1.61 15.01 -17.72
CA THR A 257 -2.85 15.39 -17.04
C THR A 257 -3.07 16.91 -17.09
N ALA A 258 -4.33 17.31 -17.19
CA ALA A 258 -4.72 18.73 -17.19
C ALA A 258 -4.37 19.45 -15.87
N SER A 259 -4.11 18.72 -14.78
CA SER A 259 -3.67 19.29 -13.49
C SER A 259 -2.20 19.75 -13.52
N HIS A 260 -1.40 19.30 -14.49
CA HIS A 260 0.02 19.64 -14.64
C HIS A 260 0.34 19.91 -16.11
N PRO A 261 -0.25 20.96 -16.72
CA PRO A 261 -0.06 21.25 -18.14
C PRO A 261 1.41 21.57 -18.42
N GLY A 262 1.97 20.95 -19.46
CA GLY A 262 3.34 21.20 -19.90
C GLY A 262 4.47 20.58 -19.04
N GLN A 263 4.14 19.88 -17.96
CA GLN A 263 5.13 19.10 -17.20
C GLN A 263 5.29 17.71 -17.78
N ALA A 264 6.53 17.22 -17.85
CA ALA A 264 6.83 15.87 -18.32
C ALA A 264 6.25 14.84 -17.35
N ALA A 265 5.46 13.90 -17.85
CA ALA A 265 4.97 12.76 -17.08
C ALA A 265 6.08 11.74 -16.80
N LEU A 266 6.00 11.00 -15.69
CA LEU A 266 6.96 9.94 -15.34
C LEU A 266 6.94 8.80 -16.37
N GLY A 267 5.77 8.50 -16.92
CA GLY A 267 5.56 7.24 -17.63
C GLY A 267 5.62 6.02 -16.69
N TRP A 268 5.36 4.84 -17.23
CA TRP A 268 5.47 3.60 -16.46
C TRP A 268 6.91 3.27 -16.08
N ASP A 269 7.87 3.53 -16.98
CA ASP A 269 9.30 3.30 -16.72
C ASP A 269 9.82 4.22 -15.62
N GLY A 270 9.42 5.49 -15.61
CA GLY A 270 9.78 6.43 -14.55
C GLY A 270 9.16 6.06 -13.22
N LEU A 271 7.91 5.58 -13.22
CA LEU A 271 7.28 5.03 -12.01
C LEU A 271 8.07 3.82 -11.49
N ALA A 272 8.35 2.84 -12.34
CA ALA A 272 9.11 1.65 -11.96
C ALA A 272 10.51 2.01 -11.43
N ALA A 273 11.21 2.95 -12.06
CA ALA A 273 12.50 3.42 -11.59
C ALA A 273 12.44 4.08 -10.20
N CYS A 274 11.39 4.86 -9.91
CA CYS A 274 11.17 5.43 -8.59
C CYS A 274 10.86 4.37 -7.51
N LEU A 275 10.26 3.25 -7.90
CA LEU A 275 9.87 2.18 -6.98
C LEU A 275 10.92 1.09 -6.81
N ALA A 276 11.89 0.98 -7.73
CA ALA A 276 12.92 -0.06 -7.71
C ALA A 276 13.85 0.01 -6.48
N PRO A 277 14.33 -1.16 -5.96
CA PRO A 277 13.95 -2.54 -6.30
C PRO A 277 12.57 -2.94 -5.75
N ALA A 278 12.05 -2.18 -4.79
CA ALA A 278 10.70 -2.21 -4.24
C ALA A 278 10.45 -0.92 -3.43
N ALA A 279 9.19 -0.55 -3.24
CA ALA A 279 8.81 0.68 -2.57
C ALA A 279 9.06 0.61 -1.05
N PRO A 280 9.46 1.72 -0.39
CA PRO A 280 9.66 1.75 1.06
C PRO A 280 8.36 1.76 1.86
N LEU A 281 7.24 2.09 1.23
CA LEU A 281 5.87 2.05 1.75
C LEU A 281 4.90 1.83 0.57
N PRO A 282 3.62 1.45 0.83
CA PRO A 282 2.62 1.33 -0.25
C PRO A 282 2.51 2.61 -1.08
N VAL A 283 2.60 2.48 -2.40
CA VAL A 283 2.51 3.60 -3.33
C VAL A 283 1.34 3.41 -4.29
N PHE A 284 0.50 4.42 -4.38
CA PHE A 284 -0.54 4.50 -5.40
C PHE A 284 -0.03 5.36 -6.56
N ALA A 285 -0.07 4.81 -7.76
CA ALA A 285 0.23 5.55 -8.99
C ALA A 285 -0.88 6.59 -9.25
N LEU A 286 -0.50 7.82 -9.52
CA LEU A 286 -1.43 8.94 -9.74
C LEU A 286 -1.11 9.69 -11.03
N GLY A 287 -2.14 10.26 -11.67
CA GLY A 287 -2.02 11.18 -12.81
C GLY A 287 -2.43 10.54 -14.12
N GLY A 288 -3.59 10.94 -14.61
CA GLY A 288 -4.19 10.43 -15.86
C GLY A 288 -4.71 8.99 -15.77
N LEU A 289 -4.64 8.35 -14.60
CA LEU A 289 -4.95 6.94 -14.40
C LEU A 289 -6.40 6.72 -13.95
N ARG A 290 -6.86 5.50 -14.19
CA ARG A 290 -8.17 4.96 -13.77
C ARG A 290 -7.97 3.55 -13.17
N ALA A 291 -9.00 3.00 -12.56
CA ALA A 291 -8.99 1.62 -12.05
C ALA A 291 -8.55 0.58 -13.08
N ALA A 292 -8.85 0.79 -14.37
CA ALA A 292 -8.42 -0.07 -15.47
C ALA A 292 -6.88 -0.16 -15.64
N ASN A 293 -6.12 0.78 -15.07
CA ASN A 293 -4.65 0.76 -15.11
C ASN A 293 -4.02 0.05 -13.90
N LEU A 294 -4.81 -0.69 -13.14
CA LEU A 294 -4.33 -1.32 -11.90
C LEU A 294 -3.21 -2.34 -12.17
N ASP A 295 -3.34 -3.15 -13.21
CA ASP A 295 -2.36 -4.19 -13.53
C ASP A 295 -1.02 -3.59 -13.97
N GLU A 296 -1.04 -2.55 -14.82
CA GLU A 296 0.19 -1.85 -15.22
C GLU A 296 0.87 -1.19 -14.00
N ALA A 297 0.07 -0.59 -13.11
CA ALA A 297 0.59 0.02 -11.88
C ALA A 297 1.27 -1.02 -10.98
N ARG A 298 0.65 -2.19 -10.80
CA ARG A 298 1.20 -3.31 -10.02
C ARG A 298 2.48 -3.87 -10.65
N GLN A 299 2.51 -4.02 -11.96
CA GLN A 299 3.72 -4.46 -12.69
C GLN A 299 4.89 -3.49 -12.49
N ALA A 300 4.62 -2.18 -12.43
CA ALA A 300 5.61 -1.16 -12.10
C ALA A 300 6.01 -1.13 -10.61
N GLY A 301 5.41 -1.97 -9.76
CA GLY A 301 5.71 -2.05 -8.32
C GLY A 301 4.82 -1.19 -7.42
N ALA A 302 3.76 -0.57 -7.95
CA ALA A 302 2.82 0.19 -7.16
C ALA A 302 1.87 -0.74 -6.36
N HIS A 303 1.36 -0.24 -5.24
CA HIS A 303 0.29 -0.91 -4.49
C HIS A 303 -1.01 -0.89 -5.27
N GLY A 304 -1.34 0.22 -5.87
CA GLY A 304 -2.60 0.44 -6.57
C GLY A 304 -2.58 1.72 -7.38
N VAL A 305 -3.76 2.20 -7.72
CA VAL A 305 -3.95 3.46 -8.44
C VAL A 305 -4.76 4.46 -7.63
N ALA A 306 -4.44 5.74 -7.77
CA ALA A 306 -5.29 6.83 -7.32
C ALA A 306 -5.89 7.53 -8.55
N GLN A 307 -7.20 7.72 -8.55
CA GLN A 307 -7.91 8.34 -9.66
C GLN A 307 -8.68 9.58 -9.18
N MET A 308 -8.73 10.60 -10.01
CA MET A 308 -9.47 11.83 -9.71
C MET A 308 -10.68 11.95 -10.65
N ARG A 309 -10.49 12.42 -11.85
CA ARG A 309 -11.58 12.57 -12.85
C ARG A 309 -12.23 11.23 -13.20
N GLY A 310 -11.44 10.18 -13.35
CA GLY A 310 -11.90 8.84 -13.68
C GLY A 310 -12.85 8.22 -12.66
N ALA A 311 -12.78 8.66 -11.39
CA ALA A 311 -13.66 8.19 -10.33
C ALA A 311 -15.12 8.66 -10.50
N TRP A 312 -15.32 9.77 -11.20
CA TRP A 312 -16.59 10.52 -11.24
C TRP A 312 -17.25 10.59 -12.63
N GLN A 313 -16.71 9.87 -13.61
CA GLN A 313 -17.24 9.76 -14.98
C GLN A 313 -18.28 8.66 -15.13
#